data_ad5cbebc70156b162e33f690ffe965fb
#
_entry.id   ad5cbebc70156b162e33f690ffe965fb
#
_cell.length_a   1.000
_cell.length_b   1.000
_cell.length_c   1.000
_cell.angle_alpha   90.00
_cell.angle_beta   90.00
_cell.angle_gamma   90.00
#
_symmetry.space_group_name_H-M   'P 1'
#
loop_
_entity.id
_entity.type
_entity.pdbx_description
1 polymer ?
#
loop_
_entity_poly.entity_id
_entity_poly.type
_entity_poly.pdbx_seq_one_letter_code
_entity_poly.pdbx_strand_id
1 'polypeptide(L)'
;IHGLLSTMREAGLIEQNANGRYWLGIRLFEYGCAVSNAWDISAIARPYMQELSDALGESVFLSVLDRAAVVTLAEVESRASLRVVSEIGARLPIHCTSQGKLFLAFGTQAEARRILTRGVLEAHTPRTLTSYEAFLPELAKIRTQGYAVEQEE
;
A
#
# COMPACT_ATOMS: atom_id res chain seq x y z
N ILE A 1 -11.53 -23.06 14.81
CA ILE A 1 -11.74 -21.61 15.01
C ILE A 1 -11.55 -21.24 16.50
N HIS A 2 -12.23 -21.91 17.45
CA HIS A 2 -12.10 -21.58 18.90
C HIS A 2 -10.66 -21.62 19.44
N GLY A 3 -9.88 -22.64 19.10
CA GLY A 3 -8.47 -22.73 19.53
C GLY A 3 -7.61 -21.55 19.04
N LEU A 4 -7.79 -21.12 17.78
CA LEU A 4 -7.07 -19.99 17.21
C LEU A 4 -7.42 -18.69 17.94
N LEU A 5 -8.71 -18.41 18.18
CA LEU A 5 -9.14 -17.22 18.91
C LEU A 5 -8.64 -17.21 20.35
N SER A 6 -8.59 -18.38 21.02
CA SER A 6 -8.01 -18.51 22.37
C SER A 6 -6.54 -18.14 22.37
N THR A 7 -5.76 -18.72 21.46
CA THR A 7 -4.32 -18.41 21.34
C THR A 7 -4.09 -16.94 21.03
N MET A 8 -4.86 -16.34 20.12
CA MET A 8 -4.73 -14.91 19.81
C MET A 8 -5.06 -14.01 21.00
N ARG A 9 -6.06 -14.39 21.81
CA ARG A 9 -6.42 -13.67 23.03
C ARG A 9 -5.33 -13.81 24.11
N GLU A 10 -4.82 -15.00 24.33
CA GLU A 10 -3.70 -15.25 25.25
C GLU A 10 -2.43 -14.47 24.85
N ALA A 11 -2.20 -14.35 23.54
CA ALA A 11 -1.13 -13.52 22.99
C ALA A 11 -1.42 -12.01 23.05
N GLY A 12 -2.61 -11.57 23.47
CA GLY A 12 -3.01 -10.16 23.53
C GLY A 12 -3.23 -9.50 22.15
N LEU A 13 -3.37 -10.31 21.09
CA LEU A 13 -3.63 -9.82 19.74
C LEU A 13 -5.09 -9.42 19.53
N ILE A 14 -5.99 -10.08 20.26
CA ILE A 14 -7.41 -9.77 20.30
C ILE A 14 -7.91 -9.75 21.73
N GLU A 15 -8.98 -9.01 21.95
CA GLU A 15 -9.72 -8.96 23.20
C GLU A 15 -11.16 -9.36 22.96
N GLN A 16 -11.88 -9.80 24.02
CA GLN A 16 -13.29 -10.17 23.95
C GLN A 16 -14.06 -9.51 25.09
N ASN A 17 -15.19 -8.86 24.78
CA ASN A 17 -16.06 -8.28 25.80
C ASN A 17 -17.02 -9.31 26.39
N ALA A 18 -17.77 -8.89 27.41
CA ALA A 18 -18.79 -9.71 28.07
C ALA A 18 -19.90 -10.21 27.13
N ASN A 19 -20.13 -9.52 26.00
CA ASN A 19 -21.12 -9.88 24.98
C ASN A 19 -20.54 -10.82 23.91
N GLY A 20 -19.32 -11.32 24.09
CA GLY A 20 -18.66 -12.25 23.16
C GLY A 20 -18.09 -11.62 21.88
N ARG A 21 -18.14 -10.30 21.71
CA ARG A 21 -17.58 -9.62 20.56
C ARG A 21 -16.06 -9.46 20.73
N TYR A 22 -15.33 -9.61 19.60
CA TYR A 22 -13.88 -9.46 19.53
C TYR A 22 -13.48 -8.12 18.94
N TRP A 23 -12.33 -7.59 19.38
CA TRP A 23 -11.64 -6.45 18.77
C TRP A 23 -10.13 -6.66 18.82
N LEU A 24 -9.37 -5.77 18.15
CA LEU A 24 -7.92 -5.83 18.11
C LEU A 24 -7.32 -5.46 19.47
N GLY A 25 -6.38 -6.27 19.96
CA GLY A 25 -5.68 -6.03 21.21
C GLY A 25 -4.53 -5.00 21.06
N ILE A 26 -4.16 -4.39 22.17
CA ILE A 26 -3.11 -3.35 22.22
C ILE A 26 -1.74 -3.85 21.74
N ARG A 27 -1.48 -5.15 21.83
CA ARG A 27 -0.23 -5.75 21.32
C ARG A 27 0.00 -5.55 19.84
N LEU A 28 -1.04 -5.44 19.04
CA LEU A 28 -0.90 -5.13 17.61
C LEU A 28 -0.35 -3.72 17.39
N PHE A 29 -0.73 -2.76 18.23
CA PHE A 29 -0.14 -1.42 18.22
C PHE A 29 1.34 -1.44 18.62
N GLU A 30 1.70 -2.20 19.68
CA GLU A 30 3.11 -2.39 20.09
C GLU A 30 3.96 -2.95 18.94
N TYR A 31 3.45 -3.97 18.23
CA TYR A 31 4.13 -4.54 17.08
C TYR A 31 4.22 -3.55 15.90
N GLY A 32 3.15 -2.79 15.65
CA GLY A 32 3.17 -1.73 14.65
C GLY A 32 4.24 -0.67 14.94
N CYS A 33 4.35 -0.23 16.18
CA CYS A 33 5.40 0.70 16.62
C CYS A 33 6.81 0.09 16.47
N ALA A 34 6.99 -1.18 16.84
CA ALA A 34 8.27 -1.86 16.67
C ALA A 34 8.70 -1.96 15.21
N VAL A 35 7.78 -2.29 14.31
CA VAL A 35 8.01 -2.32 12.87
C VAL A 35 8.33 -0.92 12.34
N SER A 36 7.55 0.09 12.74
CA SER A 36 7.77 1.49 12.32
C SER A 36 9.14 2.01 12.76
N ASN A 37 9.56 1.69 13.99
CA ASN A 37 10.87 2.10 14.51
C ASN A 37 12.04 1.35 13.84
N ALA A 38 11.83 0.10 13.40
CA ALA A 38 12.84 -0.67 12.68
C ALA A 38 12.99 -0.21 11.21
N TRP A 39 11.96 0.42 10.67
CA TRP A 39 11.92 0.95 9.31
C TRP A 39 12.07 2.47 9.36
N ASP A 40 13.30 2.96 9.44
CA ASP A 40 13.62 4.39 9.52
C ASP A 40 13.24 5.19 8.25
N ILE A 41 12.75 4.51 7.21
CA ILE A 41 12.41 5.12 5.92
C ILE A 41 11.35 6.22 6.05
N SER A 42 10.38 6.07 6.96
CA SER A 42 9.33 7.09 7.15
C SER A 42 9.88 8.38 7.76
N ALA A 43 10.80 8.25 8.72
CA ALA A 43 11.46 9.40 9.33
C ALA A 43 12.38 10.12 8.33
N ILE A 44 13.14 9.35 7.55
CA ILE A 44 14.02 9.87 6.49
C ILE A 44 13.21 10.57 5.39
N ALA A 45 12.10 9.98 4.95
CA ALA A 45 11.29 10.50 3.85
C ALA A 45 10.45 11.74 4.24
N ARG A 46 10.02 11.86 5.49
CA ARG A 46 9.09 12.90 5.94
C ARG A 46 9.49 14.33 5.56
N PRO A 47 10.74 14.82 5.75
CA PRO A 47 11.10 16.18 5.35
C PRO A 47 10.95 16.40 3.84
N TYR A 48 11.31 15.43 3.00
CA TYR A 48 11.16 15.52 1.54
C TYR A 48 9.67 15.48 1.11
N MET A 49 8.86 14.66 1.78
CA MET A 49 7.42 14.61 1.55
C MET A 49 6.77 15.96 1.90
N GLN A 50 7.19 16.59 3.00
CA GLN A 50 6.68 17.89 3.42
C GLN A 50 7.05 18.98 2.41
N GLU A 51 8.31 19.05 1.99
CA GLU A 51 8.78 19.98 0.97
C GLU A 51 7.99 19.83 -0.34
N LEU A 52 7.77 18.61 -0.78
CA LEU A 52 7.00 18.30 -1.99
C LEU A 52 5.54 18.71 -1.85
N SER A 53 4.90 18.41 -0.71
CA SER A 53 3.51 18.78 -0.44
C SER A 53 3.36 20.31 -0.38
N ASP A 54 4.27 21.01 0.26
CA ASP A 54 4.25 22.47 0.34
C ASP A 54 4.46 23.14 -1.03
N ALA A 55 5.30 22.54 -1.88
CA ALA A 55 5.58 23.05 -3.23
C ALA A 55 4.41 22.81 -4.21
N LEU A 56 3.73 21.68 -4.11
CA LEU A 56 2.67 21.30 -5.05
C LEU A 56 1.26 21.64 -4.54
N GLY A 57 1.09 21.79 -3.21
CA GLY A 57 -0.23 21.94 -2.60
C GLY A 57 -1.03 20.63 -2.53
N GLU A 58 -0.40 19.48 -2.76
CA GLU A 58 -1.05 18.17 -2.86
C GLU A 58 -0.61 17.20 -1.75
N SER A 59 -1.43 16.17 -1.48
CA SER A 59 -1.06 15.10 -0.56
C SER A 59 0.07 14.24 -1.13
N VAL A 60 1.03 13.88 -0.27
CA VAL A 60 2.17 13.04 -0.63
C VAL A 60 2.17 11.77 0.21
N PHE A 61 2.28 10.62 -0.44
CA PHE A 61 2.25 9.32 0.19
C PHE A 61 3.58 8.60 0.05
N LEU A 62 4.01 7.93 1.11
CA LEU A 62 5.10 6.96 1.09
C LEU A 62 4.51 5.55 1.17
N SER A 63 4.89 4.70 0.25
CA SER A 63 4.38 3.33 0.20
C SER A 63 5.51 2.32 -0.03
N VAL A 64 5.25 1.08 0.38
CA VAL A 64 6.13 -0.07 0.13
C VAL A 64 5.37 -1.18 -0.56
N LEU A 65 6.10 -2.03 -1.25
CA LEU A 65 5.55 -3.27 -1.79
C LEU A 65 5.63 -4.37 -0.72
N ASP A 66 4.47 -4.90 -0.34
CA ASP A 66 4.38 -6.13 0.45
C ASP A 66 3.67 -7.21 -0.36
N ARG A 67 4.43 -8.21 -0.82
CA ARG A 67 3.98 -9.34 -1.67
C ARG A 67 3.38 -8.86 -3.00
N ALA A 68 2.06 -8.70 -3.08
CA ALA A 68 1.32 -8.28 -4.27
C ALA A 68 0.38 -7.10 -3.97
N ALA A 69 0.68 -6.32 -2.94
CA ALA A 69 -0.07 -5.13 -2.57
C ALA A 69 0.88 -3.98 -2.24
N VAL A 70 0.44 -2.78 -2.51
CA VAL A 70 1.07 -1.54 -2.07
C VAL A 70 0.54 -1.20 -0.68
N VAL A 71 1.43 -0.93 0.27
CA VAL A 71 1.05 -0.57 1.64
C VAL A 71 1.50 0.86 1.92
N THR A 72 0.57 1.72 2.32
CA THR A 72 0.87 3.11 2.71
C THR A 72 1.52 3.13 4.09
N LEU A 73 2.73 3.68 4.18
CA LEU A 73 3.49 3.81 5.43
C LEU A 73 3.37 5.20 6.07
N ALA A 74 3.31 6.24 5.25
CA ALA A 74 3.22 7.61 5.73
C ALA A 74 2.46 8.49 4.73
N GLU A 75 1.91 9.58 5.24
CA GLU A 75 1.19 10.59 4.48
C GLU A 75 1.58 11.98 5.00
N VAL A 76 1.68 12.92 4.09
CA VAL A 76 1.62 14.36 4.35
C VAL A 76 0.38 14.89 3.63
N GLU A 77 -0.63 15.28 4.41
CA GLU A 77 -1.90 15.76 3.86
C GLU A 77 -1.78 17.13 3.21
N SER A 78 -2.44 17.29 2.07
CA SER A 78 -2.69 18.60 1.47
C SER A 78 -3.61 19.45 2.36
N ARG A 79 -3.40 20.76 2.32
CA ARG A 79 -4.31 21.75 2.93
C ARG A 79 -5.51 22.09 2.05
N ALA A 80 -5.59 21.54 0.84
CA ALA A 80 -6.71 21.74 -0.07
C ALA A 80 -8.00 21.12 0.49
N SER A 81 -9.13 21.75 0.21
CA SER A 81 -10.45 21.25 0.62
C SER A 81 -10.83 19.96 -0.12
N LEU A 82 -10.38 19.78 -1.35
CA LEU A 82 -10.46 18.53 -2.09
C LEU A 82 -9.06 17.90 -2.12
N ARG A 83 -8.93 16.72 -1.55
CA ARG A 83 -7.65 15.99 -1.47
C ARG A 83 -7.87 14.50 -1.50
N VAL A 84 -6.86 13.79 -1.95
CA VAL A 84 -6.82 12.32 -1.80
C VAL A 84 -6.47 12.00 -0.35
N VAL A 85 -7.22 11.11 0.26
CA VAL A 85 -6.97 10.59 1.62
C VAL A 85 -6.72 9.10 1.52
N SER A 86 -5.68 8.63 2.16
CA SER A 86 -5.36 7.20 2.29
C SER A 86 -5.01 6.90 3.75
N GLU A 87 -5.52 5.80 4.27
CA GLU A 87 -5.17 5.39 5.63
C GLU A 87 -3.77 4.76 5.67
N ILE A 88 -2.97 5.13 6.68
CA ILE A 88 -1.71 4.45 6.97
C ILE A 88 -2.00 2.98 7.27
N GLY A 89 -1.27 2.08 6.62
CA GLY A 89 -1.53 0.64 6.66
C GLY A 89 -2.55 0.14 5.63
N ALA A 90 -3.19 1.04 4.86
CA ALA A 90 -4.06 0.64 3.76
C ALA A 90 -3.29 -0.19 2.72
N ARG A 91 -3.94 -1.23 2.23
CA ARG A 91 -3.41 -2.13 1.19
C ARG A 91 -4.11 -1.86 -0.11
N LEU A 92 -3.38 -1.34 -1.07
CA LEU A 92 -3.88 -0.98 -2.39
C LEU A 92 -3.52 -2.05 -3.42
N PRO A 93 -4.37 -2.32 -4.41
CA PRO A 93 -4.06 -3.24 -5.49
C PRO A 93 -2.85 -2.76 -6.29
N ILE A 94 -1.95 -3.68 -6.64
CA ILE A 94 -0.71 -3.33 -7.35
C ILE A 94 -0.96 -3.00 -8.83
N HIS A 95 -2.02 -3.54 -9.43
CA HIS A 95 -2.25 -3.46 -10.88
C HIS A 95 -2.96 -2.18 -11.33
N CYS A 96 -3.73 -1.51 -10.46
CA CYS A 96 -4.54 -0.35 -10.82
C CYS A 96 -4.13 0.94 -10.08
N THR A 97 -2.94 0.97 -9.48
CA THR A 97 -2.39 2.14 -8.79
C THR A 97 -1.07 2.59 -9.40
N SER A 98 -0.81 3.90 -9.43
CA SER A 98 0.45 4.45 -9.93
C SER A 98 1.66 3.89 -9.19
N GLN A 99 1.60 3.82 -7.85
CA GLN A 99 2.66 3.23 -7.04
C GLN A 99 2.88 1.75 -7.37
N GLY A 100 1.79 0.98 -7.55
CA GLY A 100 1.87 -0.43 -7.90
C GLY A 100 2.53 -0.66 -9.26
N LYS A 101 2.15 0.11 -10.27
CA LYS A 101 2.80 0.08 -11.60
C LYS A 101 4.28 0.44 -11.51
N LEU A 102 4.64 1.39 -10.65
CA LEU A 102 6.04 1.78 -10.43
C LEU A 102 6.84 0.62 -9.85
N PHE A 103 6.34 -0.05 -8.79
CA PHE A 103 6.99 -1.23 -8.23
C PHE A 103 7.14 -2.38 -9.26
N LEU A 104 6.13 -2.62 -10.08
CA LEU A 104 6.19 -3.61 -11.15
C LEU A 104 7.22 -3.23 -12.23
N ALA A 105 7.34 -1.96 -12.54
CA ALA A 105 8.25 -1.48 -13.56
C ALA A 105 9.73 -1.58 -13.13
N PHE A 106 10.04 -1.23 -11.88
CA PHE A 106 11.41 -1.22 -11.37
C PHE A 106 11.82 -2.51 -10.65
N GLY A 107 10.87 -3.43 -10.42
CA GLY A 107 11.15 -4.81 -10.01
C GLY A 107 11.69 -5.67 -11.16
N THR A 108 12.01 -6.92 -10.87
CA THR A 108 12.41 -7.87 -11.91
C THR A 108 11.22 -8.27 -12.78
N GLN A 109 11.46 -8.54 -14.05
CA GLN A 109 10.42 -9.01 -14.96
C GLN A 109 9.76 -10.31 -14.46
N ALA A 110 10.54 -11.20 -13.84
CA ALA A 110 10.05 -12.44 -13.26
C ALA A 110 9.05 -12.19 -12.10
N GLU A 111 9.34 -11.22 -11.23
CA GLU A 111 8.45 -10.82 -10.15
C GLU A 111 7.18 -10.16 -10.66
N ALA A 112 7.30 -9.21 -11.59
CA ALA A 112 6.15 -8.58 -12.23
C ALA A 112 5.23 -9.63 -12.87
N ARG A 113 5.79 -10.56 -13.65
CA ARG A 113 5.03 -11.66 -14.24
C ARG A 113 4.37 -12.52 -13.17
N ARG A 114 5.12 -12.96 -12.15
CA ARG A 114 4.60 -13.80 -11.06
C ARG A 114 3.43 -13.13 -10.33
N ILE A 115 3.53 -11.83 -10.08
CA ILE A 115 2.47 -11.07 -9.39
C ILE A 115 1.24 -10.94 -10.29
N LEU A 116 1.42 -10.50 -11.54
CA LEU A 116 0.32 -10.23 -12.47
C LEU A 116 -0.37 -11.49 -13.01
N THR A 117 0.26 -12.68 -12.90
CA THR A 117 -0.33 -13.96 -13.33
C THR A 117 -0.79 -14.85 -12.19
N ARG A 118 -0.64 -14.42 -10.93
CA ARG A 118 -0.99 -15.25 -9.75
C ARG A 118 -2.48 -15.47 -9.56
N GLY A 119 -3.31 -14.61 -10.11
CA GLY A 119 -4.76 -14.67 -9.99
C GLY A 119 -5.46 -13.78 -11.01
N VAL A 120 -6.74 -13.56 -10.81
CA VAL A 120 -7.52 -12.64 -11.65
C VAL A 120 -7.21 -11.21 -11.21
N LEU A 121 -6.82 -10.36 -12.15
CA LEU A 121 -6.73 -8.93 -11.94
C LEU A 121 -8.12 -8.34 -12.11
N GLU A 122 -8.68 -7.82 -11.03
CA GLU A 122 -10.04 -7.27 -11.02
C GLU A 122 -10.08 -5.97 -11.84
N ALA A 123 -11.03 -5.89 -12.78
CA ALA A 123 -11.28 -4.66 -13.53
C ALA A 123 -12.15 -3.73 -12.69
N HIS A 124 -11.59 -2.66 -12.17
CA HIS A 124 -12.32 -1.62 -11.44
C HIS A 124 -13.00 -0.64 -12.38
N THR A 125 -12.41 -0.42 -13.54
CA THR A 125 -12.94 0.42 -14.62
C THR A 125 -12.64 -0.21 -15.98
N PRO A 126 -13.22 0.31 -17.08
CA PRO A 126 -12.85 -0.13 -18.44
C PRO A 126 -11.38 0.13 -18.82
N ARG A 127 -10.67 0.97 -18.06
CA ARG A 127 -9.25 1.30 -18.29
C ARG A 127 -8.29 0.44 -17.48
N THR A 128 -8.77 -0.32 -16.50
CA THR A 128 -7.94 -1.19 -15.68
C THR A 128 -7.23 -2.24 -16.55
N LEU A 129 -5.90 -2.32 -16.44
CA LEU A 129 -5.13 -3.37 -17.11
C LEU A 129 -5.31 -4.70 -16.38
N THR A 130 -5.75 -5.73 -17.08
CA THR A 130 -6.13 -7.03 -16.49
C THR A 130 -5.31 -8.22 -17.00
N SER A 131 -4.26 -7.98 -17.80
CA SER A 131 -3.37 -9.05 -18.27
C SER A 131 -1.91 -8.63 -18.22
N TYR A 132 -1.02 -9.60 -18.02
CA TYR A 132 0.42 -9.35 -18.02
C TYR A 132 0.90 -8.73 -19.35
N GLU A 133 0.37 -9.20 -20.47
CA GLU A 133 0.70 -8.72 -21.81
C GLU A 133 0.35 -7.26 -22.00
N ALA A 134 -0.79 -6.82 -21.45
CA ALA A 134 -1.22 -5.42 -21.50
C ALA A 134 -0.31 -4.51 -20.65
N PHE A 135 0.32 -5.04 -19.59
CA PHE A 135 1.26 -4.30 -18.76
C PHE A 135 2.62 -4.06 -19.43
N LEU A 136 3.07 -4.92 -20.33
CA LEU A 136 4.43 -4.84 -20.90
C LEU A 136 4.77 -3.47 -21.50
N PRO A 137 3.95 -2.86 -22.37
CA PRO A 137 4.23 -1.53 -22.91
C PRO A 137 4.19 -0.45 -21.83
N GLU A 138 3.26 -0.53 -20.87
CA GLU A 138 3.14 0.45 -19.79
C GLU A 138 4.37 0.40 -18.87
N LEU A 139 4.83 -0.79 -18.47
CA LEU A 139 6.03 -0.95 -17.65
C LEU A 139 7.29 -0.44 -18.36
N ALA A 140 7.41 -0.65 -19.69
CA ALA A 140 8.52 -0.11 -20.47
C ALA A 140 8.49 1.42 -20.48
N LYS A 141 7.31 2.03 -20.68
CA LYS A 141 7.11 3.48 -20.64
C LYS A 141 7.51 4.04 -19.27
N ILE A 142 7.03 3.44 -18.17
CA ILE A 142 7.33 3.86 -16.80
C ILE A 142 8.84 3.83 -16.53
N ARG A 143 9.55 2.78 -16.97
CA ARG A 143 11.03 2.70 -16.83
C ARG A 143 11.75 3.83 -17.54
N THR A 144 11.26 4.23 -18.70
CA THR A 144 11.87 5.31 -19.49
C THR A 144 11.63 6.68 -18.90
N GLN A 145 10.40 6.95 -18.43
CA GLN A 145 10.01 8.27 -17.92
C GLN A 145 10.30 8.46 -16.42
N GLY A 146 10.47 7.38 -15.64
CA GLY A 146 10.79 7.42 -14.21
C GLY A 146 9.60 7.62 -13.27
N TYR A 147 8.38 7.68 -13.79
CA TYR A 147 7.14 7.84 -13.00
C TYR A 147 5.98 7.07 -13.63
N ALA A 148 4.94 6.81 -12.84
CA ALA A 148 3.69 6.22 -13.30
C ALA A 148 2.51 7.16 -13.03
N VAL A 149 1.50 7.08 -13.87
CA VAL A 149 0.24 7.82 -13.72
C VAL A 149 -0.91 6.84 -13.68
N GLU A 150 -1.86 7.10 -12.79
CA GLU A 150 -3.15 6.42 -12.76
C GLU A 150 -4.18 7.30 -13.43
N GLN A 151 -4.94 6.73 -14.37
CA GLN A 151 -5.95 7.45 -15.15
C GLN A 151 -7.27 6.67 -15.14
N GLU A 152 -8.02 6.79 -14.05
CA GLU A 152 -9.32 6.11 -13.88
C GLU A 152 -9.22 4.59 -14.06
N GLU A 153 -8.34 3.94 -13.30
CA GLU A 153 -8.05 2.49 -13.40
C GLU A 153 -8.60 1.65 -12.25
#